data_9f5a355b010b6d21c1abf32fea2096bc
#
_entry.id   9f5a355b010b6d21c1abf32fea2096bc
#
_cell.length_a   1.000
_cell.length_b   1.000
_cell.length_c   1.000
_cell.angle_alpha   90.00
_cell.angle_beta   90.00
_cell.angle_gamma   90.00
#
_symmetry.space_group_name_H-M   'P 1'
#
loop_
_entity.id
_entity.type
_entity.pdbx_description
1 polymer ?
#
loop_
_entity_poly.entity_id
_entity_poly.type
_entity_poly.pdbx_seq_one_letter_code
_entity_poly.pdbx_strand_id
1 'polypeptide(L)'
;MAQVAIAPKFGFWSPELSVGMQKQWLTLHTDVRTYQMNKPIFQLSLDNAFDFGYGWVASVDAYLTTKGNDENVYSSRNKGTVNISLTKSLLNDHLSIRVQGNDLFHTEKQGMLLYAGRMHSEQTSWYDSREFVLTLRYNFNTTRSKYKGTGAGNDEKNRL
;
A
#
# COMPACT_ATOMS: atom_id res chain seq x y z
N MET A 1 -15.77 -0.83 -10.35
CA MET A 1 -14.45 -1.32 -9.98
C MET A 1 -14.52 -2.83 -9.80
N ALA A 2 -13.55 -3.57 -10.31
CA ALA A 2 -13.38 -5.01 -10.09
C ALA A 2 -11.92 -5.26 -9.68
N GLN A 3 -11.69 -6.17 -8.73
CA GLN A 3 -10.36 -6.54 -8.26
C GLN A 3 -10.33 -8.02 -7.92
N VAL A 4 -9.22 -8.65 -8.22
CA VAL A 4 -8.93 -10.05 -7.87
C VAL A 4 -7.55 -10.08 -7.23
N ALA A 5 -7.43 -10.83 -6.14
CA ALA A 5 -6.16 -11.05 -5.46
C ALA A 5 -5.95 -12.54 -5.21
N ILE A 6 -4.71 -12.98 -5.30
CA ILE A 6 -4.26 -14.33 -4.97
C ILE A 6 -3.06 -14.23 -4.05
N ALA A 7 -3.04 -15.01 -2.97
CA ALA A 7 -1.99 -14.99 -1.96
C ALA A 7 -1.60 -16.43 -1.55
N PRO A 8 -0.94 -17.20 -2.41
CA PRO A 8 -0.46 -18.52 -2.07
C PRO A 8 0.70 -18.46 -1.06
N LYS A 9 0.99 -19.57 -0.39
CA LYS A 9 2.14 -19.70 0.51
C LYS A 9 3.01 -20.86 0.08
N PHE A 10 4.30 -20.59 -0.11
CA PHE A 10 5.30 -21.57 -0.55
C PHE A 10 6.45 -21.66 0.46
N GLY A 11 6.18 -22.27 1.63
CA GLY A 11 7.19 -22.40 2.67
C GLY A 11 7.69 -21.03 3.17
N PHE A 12 8.92 -20.68 2.80
CA PHE A 12 9.55 -19.41 3.18
C PHE A 12 9.07 -18.20 2.36
N TRP A 13 8.36 -18.42 1.25
CA TRP A 13 7.92 -17.38 0.33
C TRP A 13 6.39 -17.24 0.35
N SER A 14 5.91 -16.02 0.56
CA SER A 14 4.50 -15.67 0.59
C SER A 14 4.25 -14.52 -0.39
N PRO A 15 3.99 -14.82 -1.68
CA PRO A 15 3.61 -13.81 -2.66
C PRO A 15 2.13 -13.46 -2.55
N GLU A 16 1.82 -12.21 -2.84
CA GLU A 16 0.46 -11.74 -3.08
C GLU A 16 0.44 -10.95 -4.39
N LEU A 17 -0.43 -11.33 -5.29
CA LEU A 17 -0.68 -10.64 -6.55
C LEU A 17 -2.11 -10.13 -6.58
N SER A 18 -2.28 -8.85 -6.81
CA SER A 18 -3.58 -8.19 -6.96
C SER A 18 -3.67 -7.48 -8.30
N VAL A 19 -4.77 -7.70 -9.01
CA VAL A 19 -5.08 -7.04 -10.28
C VAL A 19 -6.44 -6.38 -10.16
N GLY A 20 -6.52 -5.08 -10.43
CA GLY A 20 -7.74 -4.29 -10.39
C GLY A 20 -8.00 -3.56 -11.70
N MET A 21 -9.25 -3.32 -11.98
CA MET A 21 -9.70 -2.45 -13.06
C MET A 21 -10.82 -1.54 -12.57
N GLN A 22 -10.65 -0.25 -12.82
CA GLN A 22 -11.68 0.76 -12.64
C GLN A 22 -12.06 1.32 -14.00
N LYS A 23 -13.36 1.38 -14.29
CA LYS A 23 -13.88 2.01 -15.48
C LYS A 23 -15.15 2.78 -15.13
N GLN A 24 -15.28 3.94 -15.71
CA GLN A 24 -16.47 4.78 -15.65
C GLN A 24 -17.01 5.04 -17.06
N TRP A 25 -18.26 5.49 -17.16
CA TRP A 25 -18.90 5.96 -18.36
C TRP A 25 -19.46 7.34 -18.06
N LEU A 26 -18.61 8.34 -18.17
CA LEU A 26 -18.94 9.74 -17.93
C LEU A 26 -18.76 10.54 -19.20
N THR A 27 -19.79 11.30 -19.57
CA THR A 27 -19.72 12.30 -20.62
C THR A 27 -19.79 13.68 -19.97
N LEU A 28 -18.74 14.46 -20.10
CA LEU A 28 -18.68 15.80 -19.57
C LEU A 28 -19.01 16.79 -20.72
N HIS A 29 -20.14 17.46 -20.56
CA HIS A 29 -20.55 18.55 -21.46
C HIS A 29 -20.07 19.89 -20.92
N THR A 30 -19.29 20.61 -21.69
CA THR A 30 -18.87 21.98 -21.38
C THR A 30 -19.39 22.92 -22.46
N ASP A 31 -19.37 24.22 -22.21
CA ASP A 31 -19.80 25.24 -23.19
C ASP A 31 -19.05 25.20 -24.51
N VAL A 32 -17.87 24.57 -24.53
CA VAL A 32 -16.94 24.56 -25.67
C VAL A 32 -16.86 23.21 -26.34
N ARG A 33 -16.90 22.11 -25.53
CA ARG A 33 -16.64 20.76 -26.03
C ARG A 33 -17.27 19.71 -25.13
N THR A 34 -17.59 18.55 -25.72
CA THR A 34 -17.96 17.34 -25.00
C THR A 34 -16.73 16.42 -24.86
N TYR A 35 -16.47 15.98 -23.64
CA TYR A 35 -15.37 15.05 -23.33
C TYR A 35 -15.95 13.69 -22.93
N GLN A 36 -15.34 12.63 -23.45
CA GLN A 36 -15.64 11.25 -23.07
C GLN A 36 -14.62 10.79 -22.01
N MET A 37 -15.07 10.67 -20.76
CA MET A 37 -14.24 10.25 -19.61
C MET A 37 -14.46 8.77 -19.33
N ASN A 38 -14.01 7.89 -20.24
CA ASN A 38 -14.32 6.45 -20.20
C ASN A 38 -13.10 5.54 -20.33
N LYS A 39 -11.89 6.11 -20.27
CA LYS A 39 -10.65 5.32 -20.33
C LYS A 39 -10.47 4.57 -19.02
N PRO A 40 -10.32 3.22 -19.03
CA PRO A 40 -10.13 2.44 -17.83
C PRO A 40 -8.79 2.71 -17.18
N ILE A 41 -8.72 2.51 -15.87
CA ILE A 41 -7.50 2.46 -15.06
C ILE A 41 -7.28 1.01 -14.64
N PHE A 42 -6.10 0.49 -14.88
CA PHE A 42 -5.66 -0.80 -14.36
C PHE A 42 -4.71 -0.59 -13.20
N GLN A 43 -4.84 -1.45 -12.21
CA GLN A 43 -3.99 -1.48 -11.03
C GLN A 43 -3.38 -2.88 -10.90
N LEU A 44 -2.09 -2.92 -10.65
CA LEU A 44 -1.34 -4.14 -10.39
C LEU A 44 -0.56 -3.93 -9.09
N SER A 45 -0.68 -4.86 -8.16
CA SER A 45 0.13 -4.91 -6.94
C SER A 45 0.75 -6.29 -6.81
N LEU A 46 2.01 -6.31 -6.45
CA LEU A 46 2.79 -7.51 -6.20
C LEU A 46 3.52 -7.31 -4.87
N ASP A 47 3.12 -8.07 -3.87
CA ASP A 47 3.71 -8.04 -2.55
C ASP A 47 4.37 -9.40 -2.28
N ASN A 48 5.66 -9.41 -1.98
CA ASN A 48 6.42 -10.62 -1.73
C ASN A 48 7.07 -10.53 -0.36
N ALA A 49 6.83 -11.51 0.48
CA ALA A 49 7.52 -11.69 1.74
C ALA A 49 8.32 -13.00 1.72
N PHE A 50 9.57 -12.92 2.19
CA PHE A 50 10.51 -14.04 2.28
C PHE A 50 10.96 -14.18 3.72
N ASP A 51 10.52 -15.25 4.39
CA ASP A 51 10.95 -15.61 5.76
C ASP A 51 12.06 -16.66 5.68
N PHE A 52 13.29 -16.24 5.87
CA PHE A 52 14.46 -17.12 5.84
C PHE A 52 14.72 -17.83 7.18
N GLY A 53 13.85 -17.61 8.16
CA GLY A 53 14.05 -18.11 9.52
C GLY A 53 15.10 -17.31 10.30
N TYR A 54 15.35 -17.73 11.52
CA TYR A 54 16.30 -17.07 12.45
C TYR A 54 16.09 -15.56 12.58
N GLY A 55 14.86 -15.08 12.39
CA GLY A 55 14.51 -13.65 12.45
C GLY A 55 14.91 -12.82 11.24
N TRP A 56 15.23 -13.43 10.10
CA TRP A 56 15.46 -12.74 8.84
C TRP A 56 14.19 -12.74 7.97
N VAL A 57 13.71 -11.56 7.62
CA VAL A 57 12.58 -11.38 6.70
C VAL A 57 12.96 -10.33 5.67
N ALA A 58 12.80 -10.66 4.39
CA ALA A 58 12.89 -9.68 3.30
C ALA A 58 11.52 -9.44 2.68
N SER A 59 11.28 -8.25 2.13
CA SER A 59 10.13 -7.99 1.26
C SER A 59 10.54 -7.31 -0.03
N VAL A 60 9.74 -7.55 -1.08
CA VAL A 60 9.79 -6.84 -2.36
C VAL A 60 8.36 -6.51 -2.73
N ASP A 61 8.02 -5.23 -2.69
CA ASP A 61 6.68 -4.74 -2.91
C ASP A 61 6.69 -3.85 -4.16
N ALA A 62 5.77 -4.08 -5.08
CA ALA A 62 5.66 -3.29 -6.31
C ALA A 62 4.20 -2.97 -6.61
N TYR A 63 3.94 -1.78 -7.10
CA TYR A 63 2.64 -1.47 -7.66
C TYR A 63 2.76 -0.69 -8.96
N LEU A 64 1.73 -0.80 -9.80
CA LEU A 64 1.56 -0.06 -11.03
C LEU A 64 0.10 0.35 -11.19
N THR A 65 -0.14 1.63 -11.46
CA THR A 65 -1.43 2.16 -11.86
C THR A 65 -1.28 2.80 -13.25
N THR A 66 -2.13 2.39 -14.19
CA THR A 66 -2.07 2.94 -15.54
C THR A 66 -2.78 4.28 -15.61
N LYS A 67 -2.46 5.04 -16.66
CA LYS A 67 -3.23 6.23 -17.05
C LYS A 67 -4.68 5.86 -17.36
N GLY A 68 -5.61 6.79 -17.10
CA GLY A 68 -7.03 6.61 -17.35
C GLY A 68 -7.86 7.73 -16.74
N ASN A 69 -9.18 7.60 -16.80
CA ASN A 69 -10.10 8.59 -16.27
C ASN A 69 -10.64 8.20 -14.89
N ASP A 70 -10.66 9.18 -14.00
CA ASP A 70 -11.33 9.13 -12.71
C ASP A 70 -12.13 10.43 -12.53
N GLU A 71 -13.44 10.32 -12.50
CA GLU A 71 -14.38 11.44 -12.58
C GLU A 71 -14.06 12.37 -13.79
N ASN A 72 -13.86 13.66 -13.55
CA ASN A 72 -13.50 14.67 -14.57
C ASN A 72 -11.98 14.85 -14.73
N VAL A 73 -11.18 13.96 -14.18
CA VAL A 73 -9.72 13.98 -14.25
C VAL A 73 -9.23 12.87 -15.16
N TYR A 74 -8.23 13.16 -15.95
CA TYR A 74 -7.46 12.18 -16.69
C TYR A 74 -6.07 12.05 -16.10
N SER A 75 -5.75 10.90 -15.55
CA SER A 75 -4.39 10.55 -15.15
C SER A 75 -3.55 10.35 -16.41
N SER A 76 -2.64 11.26 -16.70
CA SER A 76 -1.90 11.32 -17.96
C SER A 76 -0.63 10.46 -17.96
N ARG A 77 -0.23 9.92 -16.80
CA ARG A 77 0.97 9.10 -16.62
C ARG A 77 0.65 7.79 -15.91
N ASN A 78 1.38 6.76 -16.25
CA ASN A 78 1.44 5.57 -15.42
C ASN A 78 2.24 5.92 -14.14
N LYS A 79 1.78 5.41 -13.01
CA LYS A 79 2.39 5.60 -11.70
C LYS A 79 2.70 4.24 -11.10
N GLY A 80 3.89 4.06 -10.56
CA GLY A 80 4.26 2.83 -9.90
C GLY A 80 5.52 2.98 -9.08
N THR A 81 5.73 2.09 -8.11
CA THR A 81 6.96 2.00 -7.34
C THR A 81 7.41 0.57 -7.18
N VAL A 82 8.68 0.41 -6.84
CA VAL A 82 9.25 -0.84 -6.34
C VAL A 82 10.01 -0.51 -5.06
N ASN A 83 9.62 -1.18 -3.98
CA ASN A 83 10.22 -1.06 -2.66
C ASN A 83 10.84 -2.38 -2.26
N ILE A 84 11.94 -2.32 -1.53
CA ILE A 84 12.56 -3.50 -0.92
C ILE A 84 12.78 -3.25 0.56
N SER A 85 12.74 -4.30 1.36
CA SER A 85 13.18 -4.21 2.76
C SER A 85 13.85 -5.49 3.22
N LEU A 86 14.72 -5.33 4.20
CA LEU A 86 15.34 -6.44 4.93
C LEU A 86 15.23 -6.14 6.42
N THR A 87 14.64 -7.07 7.14
CA THR A 87 14.44 -6.98 8.59
C THR A 87 15.20 -8.09 9.28
N LYS A 88 15.86 -7.75 10.38
CA LYS A 88 16.47 -8.70 11.30
C LYS A 88 15.90 -8.53 12.69
N SER A 89 15.30 -9.60 13.23
CA SER A 89 14.91 -9.71 14.63
C SER A 89 16.05 -10.30 15.44
N LEU A 90 16.29 -9.73 16.61
CA LEU A 90 17.34 -10.09 17.56
C LEU A 90 16.77 -10.08 18.98
N LEU A 91 17.49 -10.68 19.93
CA LEU A 91 17.15 -10.69 21.35
C LEU A 91 15.74 -11.24 21.61
N ASN A 92 15.38 -12.37 21.01
CA ASN A 92 14.05 -12.98 21.11
C ASN A 92 12.93 -11.98 20.73
N ASP A 93 13.09 -11.31 19.60
CA ASP A 93 12.17 -10.29 19.05
C ASP A 93 12.05 -8.98 19.86
N HIS A 94 12.94 -8.79 20.87
CA HIS A 94 13.00 -7.50 21.56
C HIS A 94 13.65 -6.40 20.74
N LEU A 95 14.58 -6.72 19.84
CA LEU A 95 15.24 -5.77 18.95
C LEU A 95 14.96 -6.14 17.49
N SER A 96 14.46 -5.18 16.72
CA SER A 96 14.28 -5.31 15.28
C SER A 96 15.04 -4.20 14.55
N ILE A 97 15.81 -4.60 13.55
CA ILE A 97 16.54 -3.70 12.66
C ILE A 97 15.96 -3.89 11.26
N ARG A 98 15.50 -2.82 10.63
CA ARG A 98 14.97 -2.83 9.26
C ARG A 98 15.70 -1.82 8.40
N VAL A 99 16.18 -2.26 7.26
CA VAL A 99 16.67 -1.42 6.17
C VAL A 99 15.65 -1.48 5.04
N GLN A 100 15.26 -0.34 4.51
CA GLN A 100 14.26 -0.23 3.46
C GLN A 100 14.71 0.76 2.40
N GLY A 101 14.49 0.41 1.13
CA GLY A 101 14.62 1.30 -0.02
C GLY A 101 13.27 1.48 -0.68
N ASN A 102 12.79 2.73 -0.77
CA ASN A 102 11.53 3.09 -1.39
C ASN A 102 11.76 3.68 -2.78
N ASP A 103 10.83 3.39 -3.69
CA ASP A 103 10.84 3.85 -5.09
C ASP A 103 12.22 3.77 -5.75
N LEU A 104 12.80 2.57 -5.76
CA LEU A 104 14.16 2.32 -6.24
C LEU A 104 14.42 2.86 -7.65
N PHE A 105 13.40 2.87 -8.51
CA PHE A 105 13.49 3.32 -9.90
C PHE A 105 13.06 4.76 -10.11
N HIS A 106 12.63 5.46 -9.03
CA HIS A 106 12.14 6.85 -9.09
C HIS A 106 11.00 7.02 -10.12
N THR A 107 10.03 6.13 -10.06
CA THR A 107 8.90 6.05 -11.01
C THR A 107 7.58 6.56 -10.46
N GLU A 108 7.53 6.99 -9.21
CA GLU A 108 6.36 7.58 -8.60
C GLU A 108 6.13 9.02 -9.10
N LYS A 109 5.72 9.15 -10.37
CA LYS A 109 5.43 10.44 -11.02
C LYS A 109 3.95 10.54 -11.31
N GLN A 110 3.35 11.66 -10.96
CA GLN A 110 1.94 11.89 -11.19
C GLN A 110 1.73 12.99 -12.23
N GLY A 111 0.85 12.74 -13.19
CA GLY A 111 0.37 13.73 -14.12
C GLY A 111 -1.15 13.66 -14.19
N MET A 112 -1.82 14.81 -14.15
CA MET A 112 -3.27 14.87 -14.28
C MET A 112 -3.69 16.01 -15.17
N LEU A 113 -4.76 15.77 -15.94
CA LEU A 113 -5.47 16.75 -16.72
C LEU A 113 -6.88 16.91 -16.13
N LEU A 114 -7.19 18.12 -15.70
CA LEU A 114 -8.52 18.48 -15.18
C LEU A 114 -9.28 19.25 -16.26
N TYR A 115 -10.52 18.84 -16.50
CA TYR A 115 -11.43 19.48 -17.43
C TYR A 115 -12.58 20.14 -16.64
N ALA A 116 -12.65 21.47 -16.68
CA ALA A 116 -13.66 22.25 -15.99
C ALA A 116 -14.11 23.44 -16.85
N GLY A 117 -15.29 23.34 -17.48
CA GLY A 117 -15.84 24.38 -18.33
C GLY A 117 -14.88 24.72 -19.50
N ARG A 118 -14.45 25.97 -19.56
CA ARG A 118 -13.46 26.45 -20.54
C ARG A 118 -12.01 26.22 -20.07
N MET A 119 -11.82 25.83 -18.79
CA MET A 119 -10.50 25.59 -18.24
C MET A 119 -10.04 24.18 -18.54
N HIS A 120 -8.80 24.10 -18.98
CA HIS A 120 -8.03 22.89 -19.10
C HIS A 120 -6.75 23.12 -18.29
N SER A 121 -6.61 22.38 -17.18
CA SER A 121 -5.44 22.47 -16.31
C SER A 121 -4.63 21.18 -16.42
N GLU A 122 -3.36 21.31 -16.71
CA GLU A 122 -2.40 20.23 -16.65
C GLU A 122 -1.50 20.43 -15.45
N GLN A 123 -1.45 19.40 -14.58
CA GLN A 123 -0.58 19.38 -13.44
C GLN A 123 0.33 18.15 -13.53
N THR A 124 1.62 18.39 -13.41
CA THR A 124 2.62 17.33 -13.25
C THR A 124 3.31 17.52 -11.91
N SER A 125 3.28 16.47 -11.08
CA SER A 125 3.91 16.47 -9.77
C SER A 125 5.02 15.42 -9.74
N TRP A 126 6.19 15.84 -9.31
CA TRP A 126 7.31 14.97 -9.00
C TRP A 126 7.56 15.03 -7.50
N TYR A 127 7.48 13.88 -6.87
CA TYR A 127 7.83 13.73 -5.48
C TYR A 127 9.24 13.15 -5.40
N ASP A 128 10.02 13.59 -4.44
CA ASP A 128 11.26 12.91 -4.07
C ASP A 128 10.90 11.67 -3.24
N SER A 129 10.45 10.64 -3.94
CA SER A 129 9.93 9.39 -3.37
C SER A 129 11.02 8.36 -3.12
N ARG A 130 12.22 8.58 -3.72
CA ARG A 130 13.35 7.68 -3.51
C ARG A 130 14.01 7.97 -2.18
N GLU A 131 13.93 7.01 -1.27
CA GLU A 131 14.54 7.13 0.04
C GLU A 131 15.10 5.80 0.54
N PHE A 132 16.10 5.89 1.41
CA PHE A 132 16.60 4.76 2.18
C PHE A 132 16.34 5.01 3.66
N VAL A 133 15.68 4.06 4.30
CA VAL A 133 15.25 4.18 5.70
C VAL A 133 15.91 3.08 6.52
N LEU A 134 16.52 3.47 7.63
CA LEU A 134 16.97 2.55 8.68
C LEU A 134 16.05 2.72 9.89
N THR A 135 15.40 1.64 10.28
CA THR A 135 14.53 1.61 11.46
C THR A 135 15.12 0.69 12.52
N LEU A 136 15.30 1.22 13.71
CA LEU A 136 15.65 0.46 14.91
C LEU A 136 14.47 0.50 15.87
N ARG A 137 13.96 -0.67 16.25
CA ARG A 137 12.86 -0.79 17.18
C ARG A 137 13.27 -1.69 18.34
N TYR A 138 13.17 -1.17 19.56
CA TYR A 138 13.38 -1.94 20.75
C TYR A 138 12.10 -2.01 21.60
N ASN A 139 11.63 -3.22 21.89
CA ASN A 139 10.45 -3.46 22.68
C ASN A 139 10.85 -3.66 24.13
N PHE A 140 10.65 -2.63 24.95
CA PHE A 140 10.79 -2.70 26.39
C PHE A 140 9.58 -3.43 26.96
N ASN A 141 9.79 -4.35 27.88
CA ASN A 141 8.75 -4.94 28.70
C ASN A 141 7.65 -5.69 27.91
N THR A 142 7.98 -6.81 27.31
CA THR A 142 6.99 -7.75 26.76
C THR A 142 6.38 -8.66 27.84
N THR A 143 6.34 -8.24 29.10
CA THR A 143 5.54 -8.92 30.09
C THR A 143 4.09 -8.82 29.63
N ARG A 144 3.59 -9.85 28.97
CA ARG A 144 2.16 -10.09 28.88
C ARG A 144 1.68 -10.22 30.33
N SER A 145 1.27 -9.11 30.91
CA SER A 145 0.46 -9.14 32.12
C SER A 145 -0.73 -10.01 31.76
N LYS A 146 -0.71 -11.26 32.14
CA LYS A 146 -1.93 -12.03 32.28
C LYS A 146 -2.69 -11.33 33.41
N TYR A 147 -3.39 -10.27 33.06
CA TYR A 147 -4.42 -9.72 33.91
C TYR A 147 -5.43 -10.86 34.09
N LYS A 148 -5.22 -11.69 35.11
CA LYS A 148 -6.26 -12.51 35.71
C LYS A 148 -7.13 -11.53 36.48
N GLY A 149 -7.99 -10.83 35.74
CA GLY A 149 -9.08 -10.08 36.34
C GLY A 149 -9.88 -11.09 37.15
N THR A 150 -9.74 -11.06 38.46
CA THR A 150 -10.80 -11.53 39.33
C THR A 150 -11.99 -10.65 38.96
N GLY A 151 -12.93 -11.21 38.15
CA GLY A 151 -14.11 -10.45 37.71
C GLY A 151 -14.77 -9.82 38.94
N ALA A 152 -15.01 -8.52 38.87
CA ALA A 152 -15.88 -7.83 39.80
C ALA A 152 -17.21 -8.60 39.82
N GLY A 153 -17.52 -9.28 40.87
CA GLY A 153 -18.72 -10.12 41.00
C GLY A 153 -18.50 -11.52 41.63
N ASN A 154 -17.26 -11.95 41.80
CA ASN A 154 -17.03 -13.21 42.49
C ASN A 154 -17.35 -13.16 43.99
N ASP A 155 -17.27 -11.99 44.62
CA ASP A 155 -17.62 -11.79 46.02
C ASP A 155 -19.16 -11.82 46.25
N GLU A 156 -19.95 -11.53 45.24
CA GLU A 156 -21.41 -11.57 45.30
C GLU A 156 -21.97 -12.96 45.07
N LYS A 157 -21.29 -13.82 44.32
CA LYS A 157 -21.68 -15.21 44.11
C LYS A 157 -21.49 -16.08 45.34
N ASN A 158 -20.63 -15.70 46.27
CA ASN A 158 -20.37 -16.41 47.50
C ASN A 158 -21.30 -15.97 48.65
N ARG A 159 -22.24 -15.04 48.39
CA ARG A 159 -23.25 -14.55 49.37
C ARG A 159 -24.66 -15.10 49.13
N LEU A 160 -24.83 -15.93 48.11
CA LEU A 160 -26.07 -16.67 47.84
C LEU A 160 -25.85 -18.15 48.17
#